data_93e33ae465e28db5a83b3056a0cd78c1
#
_entry.id   93e33ae465e28db5a83b3056a0cd78c1
#
_cell.length_a   1.000
_cell.length_b   1.000
_cell.length_c   1.000
_cell.angle_alpha   90.00
_cell.angle_beta   90.00
_cell.angle_gamma   90.00
#
_symmetry.space_group_name_H-M   'P 1'
#
loop_
_entity.id
_entity.type
_entity.pdbx_description
1 polymer ?
#
loop_
_entity_poly.entity_id
_entity_poly.type
_entity_poly.pdbx_seq_one_letter_code
_entity_poly.pdbx_strand_id
1 'polypeptide(L)'
;MVSAKNIVMSVAAVAALAASQASFAADEFGGLDSVAIEAGGGEHVQVVRWSAQKNWNKNWFARGGYHLSGYWDANVAYWRANRWDDIADNRKNLAVIGITPVFRWEADDKRGLYGEAGIGASVFSSVYTNTHRQLSTAFEFADHIGVGYVFANKWDVGVRVQHYSNGGIKHPNGGVNLALVRVSYGF
;
A
#
# COMPACT_ATOMS: atom_id res chain seq x y z
N MET A 1 -2.82 21.91 -14.50
CA MET A 1 -2.01 21.46 -13.33
C MET A 1 -2.93 21.40 -12.13
N VAL A 2 -3.18 20.22 -11.56
CA VAL A 2 -3.94 20.10 -10.31
C VAL A 2 -2.98 20.44 -9.16
N SER A 3 -3.33 21.42 -8.32
CA SER A 3 -2.48 21.87 -7.22
C SER A 3 -2.32 20.72 -6.19
N ALA A 4 -1.12 20.58 -5.62
CA ALA A 4 -0.83 19.63 -4.57
C ALA A 4 -1.81 19.76 -3.36
N LYS A 5 -2.30 20.98 -3.07
CA LYS A 5 -3.33 21.24 -2.06
C LYS A 5 -4.66 20.53 -2.39
N ASN A 6 -5.06 20.48 -3.65
CA ASN A 6 -6.31 19.82 -4.05
C ASN A 6 -6.20 18.29 -3.98
N ILE A 7 -4.99 17.74 -4.20
CA ILE A 7 -4.74 16.30 -4.06
C ILE A 7 -4.81 15.90 -2.57
N VAL A 8 -4.18 16.66 -1.69
CA VAL A 8 -4.19 16.41 -0.24
C VAL A 8 -5.60 16.53 0.33
N MET A 9 -6.38 17.55 -0.07
CA MET A 9 -7.78 17.68 0.37
C MET A 9 -8.68 16.57 -0.15
N SER A 10 -8.47 16.09 -1.38
CA SER A 10 -9.24 14.98 -1.95
C SER A 10 -8.93 13.65 -1.25
N VAL A 11 -7.66 13.39 -0.92
CA VAL A 11 -7.24 12.19 -0.18
C VAL A 11 -7.79 12.21 1.25
N ALA A 12 -7.77 13.35 1.93
CA ALA A 12 -8.32 13.51 3.28
C ALA A 12 -9.85 13.32 3.32
N ALA A 13 -10.58 13.84 2.33
CA ALA A 13 -12.03 13.70 2.24
C ALA A 13 -12.45 12.24 1.96
N VAL A 14 -11.74 11.55 1.07
CA VAL A 14 -11.99 10.13 0.78
C VAL A 14 -11.63 9.25 1.97
N ALA A 15 -10.56 9.56 2.69
CA ALA A 15 -10.18 8.84 3.91
C ALA A 15 -11.24 9.02 5.03
N ALA A 16 -11.79 10.21 5.20
CA ALA A 16 -12.83 10.47 6.19
C ALA A 16 -14.16 9.74 5.86
N LEU A 17 -14.55 9.68 4.58
CA LEU A 17 -15.70 8.89 4.14
C LEU A 17 -15.47 7.38 4.34
N ALA A 18 -14.29 6.88 4.02
CA ALA A 18 -13.94 5.47 4.23
C ALA A 18 -13.96 5.09 5.72
N ALA A 19 -13.48 5.97 6.60
CA ALA A 19 -13.46 5.73 8.05
C ALA A 19 -14.88 5.68 8.66
N SER A 20 -15.81 6.53 8.20
CA SER A 20 -17.17 6.52 8.70
C SER A 20 -17.97 5.27 8.29
N GLN A 21 -17.67 4.67 7.14
CA GLN A 21 -18.25 3.40 6.68
C GLN A 21 -17.58 2.18 7.33
N ALA A 22 -16.31 2.28 7.68
CA ALA A 22 -15.53 1.19 8.22
C ALA A 22 -15.91 0.82 9.68
N SER A 23 -16.42 1.78 10.46
CA SER A 23 -16.90 1.51 11.82
C SER A 23 -18.14 0.60 11.84
N PHE A 24 -18.96 0.61 10.79
CA PHE A 24 -20.10 -0.31 10.62
C PHE A 24 -19.65 -1.68 10.05
N ALA A 25 -18.52 -1.73 9.36
CA ALA A 25 -18.05 -2.94 8.69
C ALA A 25 -17.24 -3.87 9.62
N ALA A 26 -16.66 -3.36 10.71
CA ALA A 26 -15.79 -4.15 11.57
C ALA A 26 -16.47 -5.38 12.20
N ASP A 27 -17.76 -5.26 12.54
CA ASP A 27 -18.56 -6.38 13.10
C ASP A 27 -19.12 -7.30 12.01
N GLU A 28 -19.38 -6.79 10.80
CA GLU A 28 -19.92 -7.58 9.68
C GLU A 28 -18.85 -8.30 8.85
N PHE A 29 -17.60 -7.79 8.77
CA PHE A 29 -16.52 -8.36 7.96
C PHE A 29 -15.52 -9.22 8.74
N GLY A 30 -15.95 -9.95 9.76
CA GLY A 30 -15.16 -11.04 10.33
C GLY A 30 -13.88 -10.62 11.05
N GLY A 31 -13.89 -9.46 11.73
CA GLY A 31 -12.81 -9.08 12.63
C GLY A 31 -11.58 -8.48 11.96
N LEU A 32 -11.75 -7.57 11.00
CA LEU A 32 -10.67 -6.69 10.53
C LEU A 32 -10.27 -5.73 11.66
N ASP A 33 -9.00 -5.36 11.70
CA ASP A 33 -8.45 -4.48 12.73
C ASP A 33 -8.24 -3.04 12.24
N SER A 34 -8.05 -2.86 10.92
CA SER A 34 -7.89 -1.53 10.31
C SER A 34 -8.13 -1.54 8.80
N VAL A 35 -8.34 -0.35 8.24
CA VAL A 35 -8.36 -0.09 6.80
C VAL A 35 -7.39 1.01 6.45
N ALA A 36 -6.88 1.01 5.21
CA ALA A 36 -5.99 2.04 4.74
C ALA A 36 -6.31 2.46 3.30
N ILE A 37 -5.94 3.70 2.99
CA ILE A 37 -5.82 4.22 1.63
C ILE A 37 -4.40 4.72 1.42
N GLU A 38 -3.84 4.43 0.25
CA GLU A 38 -2.53 4.89 -0.17
C GLU A 38 -2.62 5.55 -1.53
N ALA A 39 -1.86 6.61 -1.74
CA ALA A 39 -1.78 7.29 -3.02
C ALA A 39 -0.35 7.73 -3.29
N GLY A 40 0.03 7.68 -4.55
CA GLY A 40 1.35 8.08 -4.99
C GLY A 40 1.66 7.62 -6.40
N GLY A 41 2.90 7.29 -6.68
CA GLY A 41 3.29 6.84 -7.99
C GLY A 41 4.79 6.61 -8.14
N GLY A 42 5.17 6.34 -9.38
CA GLY A 42 6.54 6.13 -9.80
C GLY A 42 6.76 6.68 -11.20
N GLU A 43 7.74 6.13 -11.90
CA GLU A 43 8.06 6.53 -13.25
C GLU A 43 6.88 6.22 -14.19
N HIS A 44 6.23 7.28 -14.71
CA HIS A 44 5.09 7.22 -15.62
C HIS A 44 3.87 6.44 -15.09
N VAL A 45 3.69 6.34 -13.76
CA VAL A 45 2.53 5.68 -13.17
C VAL A 45 2.02 6.43 -11.93
N GLN A 46 0.71 6.47 -11.78
CA GLN A 46 0.00 6.95 -10.60
C GLN A 46 -0.82 5.80 -10.02
N VAL A 47 -0.90 5.73 -8.70
CA VAL A 47 -1.55 4.62 -7.99
C VAL A 47 -2.42 5.16 -6.87
N VAL A 48 -3.61 4.57 -6.74
CA VAL A 48 -4.42 4.63 -5.52
C VAL A 48 -4.69 3.19 -5.10
N ARG A 49 -4.47 2.89 -3.83
CA ARG A 49 -4.59 1.56 -3.25
C ARG A 49 -5.45 1.61 -1.99
N TRP A 50 -6.33 0.65 -1.83
CA TRP A 50 -7.15 0.41 -0.65
C TRP A 50 -6.76 -0.92 -0.04
N SER A 51 -6.71 -0.98 1.28
CA SER A 51 -6.41 -2.23 1.98
C SER A 51 -7.23 -2.40 3.24
N ALA A 52 -7.46 -3.69 3.56
CA ALA A 52 -8.01 -4.17 4.81
C ALA A 52 -6.94 -4.99 5.53
N GLN A 53 -6.83 -4.84 6.85
CA GLN A 53 -5.73 -5.36 7.61
C GLN A 53 -6.21 -6.22 8.80
N LYS A 54 -5.48 -7.30 9.05
CA LYS A 54 -5.70 -8.21 10.18
C LYS A 54 -4.42 -8.39 10.97
N ASN A 55 -4.40 -7.93 12.21
CA ASN A 55 -3.24 -8.04 13.09
C ASN A 55 -2.96 -9.48 13.51
N TRP A 56 -1.68 -9.82 13.67
CA TRP A 56 -1.28 -11.12 14.19
C TRP A 56 -1.35 -11.19 15.72
N ASN A 57 -1.45 -10.04 16.40
CA ASN A 57 -1.47 -9.91 17.84
C ASN A 57 -0.26 -10.61 18.49
N LYS A 58 0.93 -10.37 17.95
CA LYS A 58 2.21 -10.92 18.40
C LYS A 58 3.12 -9.79 18.86
N ASN A 59 3.91 -10.07 19.88
CA ASN A 59 4.89 -9.17 20.47
C ASN A 59 6.23 -9.92 20.53
N TRP A 60 6.88 -10.06 19.36
CA TRP A 60 8.18 -10.69 19.28
C TRP A 60 9.28 -9.69 19.65
N PHE A 61 10.36 -10.20 20.24
CA PHE A 61 11.58 -9.43 20.54
C PHE A 61 11.32 -8.15 21.36
N ALA A 62 10.34 -8.17 22.25
CA ALA A 62 9.98 -7.02 23.08
C ALA A 62 11.19 -6.55 23.91
N ARG A 63 11.58 -5.27 23.73
CA ARG A 63 12.70 -4.64 24.42
C ARG A 63 12.56 -3.12 24.42
N GLY A 64 12.77 -2.50 25.59
CA GLY A 64 12.85 -1.04 25.71
C GLY A 64 11.56 -0.30 25.34
N GLY A 65 10.37 -0.93 25.56
CA GLY A 65 9.08 -0.32 25.23
C GLY A 65 8.68 -0.46 23.76
N TYR A 66 9.38 -1.32 22.98
CA TYR A 66 9.11 -1.63 21.58
C TYR A 66 9.09 -3.14 21.36
N HIS A 67 8.38 -3.56 20.33
CA HIS A 67 8.33 -4.97 19.89
C HIS A 67 8.17 -5.07 18.37
N LEU A 68 8.47 -6.24 17.85
CA LEU A 68 8.11 -6.62 16.49
C LEU A 68 6.71 -7.25 16.50
N SER A 69 5.82 -6.71 15.72
CA SER A 69 4.48 -7.22 15.46
C SER A 69 4.27 -7.39 13.95
N GLY A 70 3.04 -7.52 13.52
CA GLY A 70 2.69 -7.51 12.11
C GLY A 70 1.22 -7.77 11.86
N TYR A 71 0.89 -7.73 10.58
CA TYR A 71 -0.48 -7.88 10.08
C TYR A 71 -0.51 -8.44 8.66
N TRP A 72 -1.63 -9.03 8.29
CA TRP A 72 -1.96 -9.30 6.91
C TRP A 72 -2.58 -8.06 6.28
N ASP A 73 -2.11 -7.68 5.11
CA ASP A 73 -2.64 -6.58 4.30
C ASP A 73 -3.23 -7.16 3.01
N ALA A 74 -4.55 -7.22 2.93
CA ALA A 74 -5.26 -7.57 1.69
C ALA A 74 -5.66 -6.29 0.97
N ASN A 75 -5.35 -6.17 -0.33
CA ASN A 75 -5.48 -4.91 -1.02
C ASN A 75 -6.00 -5.02 -2.45
N VAL A 76 -6.57 -3.90 -2.91
CA VAL A 76 -6.89 -3.64 -4.31
C VAL A 76 -6.32 -2.27 -4.68
N ALA A 77 -5.76 -2.14 -5.88
CA ALA A 77 -5.19 -0.89 -6.36
C ALA A 77 -5.62 -0.58 -7.78
N TYR A 78 -5.80 0.71 -8.04
CA TYR A 78 -5.98 1.27 -9.36
C TYR A 78 -4.69 1.95 -9.80
N TRP A 79 -4.18 1.54 -10.95
CA TRP A 79 -2.98 2.07 -11.56
C TRP A 79 -3.32 2.80 -12.84
N ARG A 80 -2.79 3.98 -13.01
CA ARG A 80 -2.85 4.75 -14.25
C ARG A 80 -1.45 4.88 -14.81
N ALA A 81 -1.09 4.01 -15.75
CA ALA A 81 0.16 4.06 -16.47
C ALA A 81 0.07 5.06 -17.62
N ASN A 82 1.09 5.90 -17.76
CA ASN A 82 1.29 6.80 -18.88
C ASN A 82 2.45 6.27 -19.73
N ARG A 83 2.53 6.63 -21.02
CA ARG A 83 3.52 6.09 -21.97
C ARG A 83 3.48 4.56 -22.07
N TRP A 84 2.28 4.01 -22.10
CA TRP A 84 2.09 2.57 -22.26
C TRP A 84 2.68 2.12 -23.62
N ASP A 85 3.41 0.98 -23.62
CA ASP A 85 4.17 0.48 -24.78
C ASP A 85 5.17 1.48 -25.36
N ASP A 86 5.70 2.38 -24.52
CA ASP A 86 6.62 3.47 -24.87
C ASP A 86 6.04 4.50 -25.86
N ILE A 87 4.74 4.52 -26.05
CA ILE A 87 4.06 5.46 -26.94
C ILE A 87 3.69 6.72 -26.15
N ALA A 88 4.12 7.89 -26.63
CA ALA A 88 3.75 9.18 -26.04
C ALA A 88 2.21 9.32 -26.01
N ASP A 89 1.69 9.85 -24.87
CA ASP A 89 0.26 10.04 -24.60
C ASP A 89 -0.60 8.76 -24.55
N ASN A 90 -0.03 7.60 -24.79
CA ASN A 90 -0.74 6.33 -24.59
C ASN A 90 -0.90 6.03 -23.09
N ARG A 91 -2.11 5.72 -22.66
CA ARG A 91 -2.46 5.48 -21.25
C ARG A 91 -3.16 4.16 -21.10
N LYS A 92 -2.83 3.45 -20.02
CA LYS A 92 -3.48 2.20 -19.63
C LYS A 92 -3.86 2.26 -18.16
N ASN A 93 -5.09 1.83 -17.89
CA ASN A 93 -5.55 1.63 -16.53
C ASN A 93 -5.48 0.14 -16.20
N LEU A 94 -4.97 -0.17 -15.00
CA LEU A 94 -4.87 -1.53 -14.51
C LEU A 94 -5.50 -1.61 -13.12
N ALA A 95 -6.12 -2.76 -12.84
CA ALA A 95 -6.45 -3.18 -11.50
C ALA A 95 -5.36 -4.14 -11.00
N VAL A 96 -5.03 -4.03 -9.72
CA VAL A 96 -4.09 -4.91 -9.04
C VAL A 96 -4.74 -5.38 -7.76
N ILE A 97 -4.69 -6.68 -7.48
CA ILE A 97 -5.07 -7.25 -6.18
C ILE A 97 -3.84 -7.87 -5.53
N GLY A 98 -3.77 -7.83 -4.22
CA GLY A 98 -2.61 -8.39 -3.54
C GLY A 98 -2.88 -8.74 -2.08
N ILE A 99 -1.97 -9.54 -1.53
CA ILE A 99 -1.90 -9.88 -0.12
C ILE A 99 -0.44 -9.83 0.33
N THR A 100 -0.19 -9.18 1.48
CA THR A 100 1.15 -8.97 1.99
C THR A 100 1.19 -9.22 3.49
N PRO A 101 2.02 -10.15 3.99
CA PRO A 101 2.44 -10.17 5.37
C PRO A 101 3.36 -8.98 5.62
N VAL A 102 3.01 -8.15 6.59
CA VAL A 102 3.76 -6.95 6.97
C VAL A 102 4.30 -7.12 8.38
N PHE A 103 5.60 -6.95 8.55
CA PHE A 103 6.26 -6.88 9.83
C PHE A 103 6.40 -5.42 10.25
N ARG A 104 6.06 -5.10 11.49
CA ARG A 104 6.10 -3.74 12.01
C ARG A 104 6.83 -3.71 13.35
N TRP A 105 7.84 -2.86 13.44
CA TRP A 105 8.51 -2.51 14.68
C TRP A 105 7.83 -1.28 15.26
N GLU A 106 7.18 -1.43 16.40
CA GLU A 106 6.31 -0.41 16.98
C GLU A 106 6.43 -0.37 18.52
N ALA A 107 5.97 0.72 19.15
CA ALA A 107 5.89 0.83 20.59
C ALA A 107 4.85 -0.15 21.17
N ASP A 108 5.02 -0.55 22.44
CA ASP A 108 4.19 -1.55 23.11
C ASP A 108 2.72 -1.12 23.21
N ASP A 109 2.44 0.18 23.26
CA ASP A 109 1.08 0.75 23.22
C ASP A 109 0.54 0.97 21.80
N LYS A 110 1.32 0.55 20.78
CA LYS A 110 1.02 0.69 19.35
C LYS A 110 0.81 2.14 18.88
N ARG A 111 1.38 3.11 19.58
CA ARG A 111 1.30 4.54 19.25
C ARG A 111 2.69 5.10 18.95
N GLY A 112 2.70 6.24 18.26
CA GLY A 112 3.97 6.90 17.91
C GLY A 112 4.59 6.37 16.64
N LEU A 113 5.91 6.55 16.54
CA LEU A 113 6.67 6.15 15.35
C LEU A 113 6.78 4.63 15.22
N TYR A 114 6.69 4.16 13.98
CA TYR A 114 6.96 2.77 13.63
C TYR A 114 7.76 2.68 12.33
N GLY A 115 8.41 1.54 12.14
CA GLY A 115 8.98 1.11 10.87
C GLY A 115 8.35 -0.20 10.43
N GLU A 116 8.15 -0.40 9.14
CA GLU A 116 7.55 -1.63 8.61
C GLU A 116 8.23 -2.11 7.34
N ALA A 117 8.14 -3.41 7.10
CA ALA A 117 8.56 -4.05 5.88
C ALA A 117 7.63 -5.23 5.56
N GLY A 118 7.42 -5.50 4.28
CA GLY A 118 6.62 -6.65 3.85
C GLY A 118 7.05 -7.16 2.48
N ILE A 119 6.80 -8.44 2.25
CA ILE A 119 6.98 -9.10 0.96
C ILE A 119 5.68 -9.84 0.65
N GLY A 120 4.97 -9.40 -0.37
CA GLY A 120 3.66 -9.93 -0.73
C GLY A 120 3.58 -10.49 -2.13
N ALA A 121 2.39 -10.97 -2.46
CA ALA A 121 2.02 -11.43 -3.78
C ALA A 121 0.94 -10.53 -4.35
N SER A 122 1.01 -10.22 -5.63
CA SER A 122 0.03 -9.42 -6.35
C SER A 122 -0.25 -9.97 -7.74
N VAL A 123 -1.46 -9.68 -8.24
CA VAL A 123 -1.89 -10.03 -9.60
C VAL A 123 -2.42 -8.78 -10.28
N PHE A 124 -1.87 -8.52 -11.45
CA PHE A 124 -2.22 -7.39 -12.32
C PHE A 124 -3.25 -7.83 -13.36
N SER A 125 -4.21 -6.98 -13.66
CA SER A 125 -5.22 -7.22 -14.71
C SER A 125 -4.64 -7.25 -16.13
N SER A 126 -3.43 -6.75 -16.32
CA SER A 126 -2.64 -6.82 -17.56
C SER A 126 -1.16 -6.79 -17.20
N VAL A 127 -0.32 -7.44 -18.01
CA VAL A 127 1.14 -7.34 -17.89
C VAL A 127 1.56 -5.89 -18.09
N TYR A 128 2.30 -5.36 -17.10
CA TYR A 128 2.70 -3.93 -17.11
C TYR A 128 3.85 -3.68 -18.07
N THR A 129 3.72 -2.65 -18.90
CA THR A 129 4.76 -2.19 -19.82
C THR A 129 4.72 -0.68 -19.97
N ASN A 130 5.85 -0.03 -19.81
CA ASN A 130 6.06 1.36 -20.20
C ASN A 130 7.54 1.60 -20.57
N THR A 131 7.91 2.83 -20.89
CA THR A 131 9.19 3.23 -21.49
C THR A 131 10.44 2.50 -20.96
N HIS A 132 10.59 2.35 -19.65
CA HIS A 132 11.79 1.76 -19.05
C HIS A 132 11.46 0.62 -18.08
N ARG A 133 10.17 0.37 -17.83
CA ARG A 133 9.71 -0.56 -16.79
C ARG A 133 8.74 -1.56 -17.39
N GLN A 134 9.25 -2.74 -17.65
CA GLN A 134 8.49 -3.84 -18.23
C GLN A 134 8.48 -5.01 -17.25
N LEU A 135 7.29 -5.52 -16.99
CA LEU A 135 7.07 -6.81 -16.35
C LEU A 135 6.69 -7.81 -17.45
N SER A 136 6.77 -9.09 -17.17
CA SER A 136 6.48 -10.14 -18.17
C SER A 136 5.48 -11.17 -17.69
N THR A 137 4.96 -10.97 -16.48
CA THR A 137 3.93 -11.80 -15.84
C THR A 137 2.83 -10.91 -15.27
N ALA A 138 1.64 -11.47 -15.10
CA ALA A 138 0.58 -10.81 -14.34
C ALA A 138 0.80 -10.98 -12.82
N PHE A 139 1.46 -12.06 -12.41
CA PHE A 139 1.88 -12.27 -11.03
C PHE A 139 3.19 -11.53 -10.75
N GLU A 140 3.22 -10.74 -9.65
CA GLU A 140 4.40 -10.02 -9.19
C GLU A 140 4.53 -10.15 -7.66
N PHE A 141 5.75 -10.22 -7.17
CA PHE A 141 6.04 -9.94 -5.78
C PHE A 141 5.83 -8.45 -5.51
N ALA A 142 5.40 -8.13 -4.30
CA ALA A 142 5.06 -6.77 -3.87
C ALA A 142 5.80 -6.46 -2.56
N ASP A 143 7.02 -5.96 -2.67
CA ASP A 143 7.91 -5.72 -1.55
C ASP A 143 7.85 -4.27 -1.12
N HIS A 144 7.86 -3.99 0.17
CA HIS A 144 7.90 -2.61 0.63
C HIS A 144 8.67 -2.43 1.93
N ILE A 145 9.13 -1.21 2.12
CA ILE A 145 9.56 -0.65 3.39
C ILE A 145 8.81 0.65 3.64
N GLY A 146 8.53 0.96 4.89
CA GLY A 146 7.80 2.17 5.26
C GLY A 146 8.08 2.63 6.68
N VAL A 147 7.73 3.87 6.93
CA VAL A 147 7.73 4.47 8.25
C VAL A 147 6.46 5.29 8.44
N GLY A 148 5.99 5.40 9.66
CA GLY A 148 4.79 6.19 9.94
C GLY A 148 4.61 6.50 11.41
N TYR A 149 3.47 7.08 11.71
CA TYR A 149 3.10 7.52 13.05
C TYR A 149 1.65 7.20 13.34
N VAL A 150 1.39 6.48 14.43
CA VAL A 150 0.05 6.18 14.94
C VAL A 150 -0.34 7.20 16.01
N PHE A 151 -1.42 7.93 15.76
CA PHE A 151 -1.96 8.92 16.68
C PHE A 151 -2.84 8.27 17.77
N ALA A 152 -3.05 8.98 18.88
CA ALA A 152 -3.88 8.52 19.98
C ALA A 152 -5.35 8.24 19.60
N ASN A 153 -5.84 8.87 18.54
CA ASN A 153 -7.19 8.71 17.99
C ASN A 153 -7.31 7.59 16.95
N LYS A 154 -6.33 6.67 16.92
CA LYS A 154 -6.26 5.49 16.02
C LYS A 154 -6.02 5.80 14.54
N TRP A 155 -5.81 7.05 14.17
CA TRP A 155 -5.31 7.38 12.84
C TRP A 155 -3.83 7.04 12.73
N ASP A 156 -3.41 6.61 11.55
CA ASP A 156 -2.03 6.27 11.21
C ASP A 156 -1.70 6.94 9.88
N VAL A 157 -0.59 7.66 9.83
CA VAL A 157 -0.08 8.32 8.63
C VAL A 157 1.35 7.88 8.40
N GLY A 158 1.67 7.46 7.19
CA GLY A 158 3.00 6.99 6.85
C GLY A 158 3.38 7.23 5.40
N VAL A 159 4.63 6.91 5.11
CA VAL A 159 5.18 6.86 3.76
C VAL A 159 5.79 5.47 3.50
N ARG A 160 5.69 5.02 2.26
CA ARG A 160 6.13 3.69 1.86
C ARG A 160 6.84 3.76 0.51
N VAL A 161 7.93 3.03 0.37
CA VAL A 161 8.52 2.68 -0.92
C VAL A 161 8.13 1.26 -1.24
N GLN A 162 7.46 1.08 -2.37
CA GLN A 162 6.91 -0.19 -2.84
C GLN A 162 7.62 -0.61 -4.13
N HIS A 163 8.04 -1.86 -4.20
CA HIS A 163 8.63 -2.49 -5.39
C HIS A 163 7.73 -3.62 -5.88
N TYR A 164 7.60 -3.73 -7.20
CA TYR A 164 6.93 -4.85 -7.87
C TYR A 164 7.86 -5.49 -8.88
N SER A 165 8.00 -6.80 -8.82
CA SER A 165 8.78 -7.60 -9.78
C SER A 165 8.38 -9.07 -9.72
N ASN A 166 8.65 -9.83 -10.77
CA ASN A 166 8.39 -11.27 -10.76
C ASN A 166 9.55 -12.11 -10.19
N GLY A 167 10.54 -11.48 -9.52
CA GLY A 167 11.68 -12.19 -8.95
C GLY A 167 12.59 -12.89 -9.97
N GLY A 168 12.52 -12.52 -11.24
CA GLY A 168 13.28 -13.17 -12.32
C GLY A 168 12.64 -14.45 -12.88
N ILE A 169 11.40 -14.77 -12.53
CA ILE A 169 10.66 -15.93 -13.07
C ILE A 169 10.58 -15.85 -14.60
N LYS A 170 10.43 -14.64 -15.13
CA LYS A 170 10.38 -14.39 -16.57
C LYS A 170 10.96 -13.02 -16.91
N HIS A 171 11.60 -12.90 -18.08
CA HIS A 171 12.13 -11.63 -18.59
C HIS A 171 11.29 -11.08 -19.75
N PRO A 172 11.21 -9.74 -19.94
CA PRO A 172 11.86 -8.69 -19.14
C PRO A 172 11.26 -8.58 -17.72
N ASN A 173 12.08 -8.16 -16.75
CA ASN A 173 11.67 -7.90 -15.38
C ASN A 173 12.38 -6.63 -14.85
N GLY A 174 12.02 -5.48 -15.40
CA GLY A 174 12.61 -4.19 -15.06
C GLY A 174 12.18 -3.65 -13.68
N GLY A 175 11.20 -4.29 -13.07
CA GLY A 175 10.62 -3.88 -11.79
C GLY A 175 9.97 -2.49 -11.82
N VAL A 176 9.03 -2.24 -10.93
CA VAL A 176 8.35 -0.93 -10.79
C VAL A 176 8.47 -0.47 -9.35
N ASN A 177 9.00 0.74 -9.16
CA ASN A 177 9.13 1.36 -7.85
C ASN A 177 8.11 2.49 -7.70
N LEU A 178 7.45 2.54 -6.55
CA LEU A 178 6.46 3.55 -6.19
C LEU A 178 6.85 4.20 -4.85
N ALA A 179 6.58 5.49 -4.73
CA ALA A 179 6.52 6.20 -3.46
C ALA A 179 5.06 6.47 -3.13
N LEU A 180 4.60 6.05 -1.95
CA LEU A 180 3.21 6.13 -1.52
C LEU A 180 3.10 6.86 -0.18
N VAL A 181 2.09 7.70 -0.06
CA VAL A 181 1.60 8.22 1.21
C VAL A 181 0.44 7.35 1.65
N ARG A 182 0.44 6.94 2.91
CA ARG A 182 -0.56 6.06 3.52
C ARG A 182 -1.32 6.81 4.60
N VAL A 183 -2.63 6.61 4.64
CA VAL A 183 -3.50 6.98 5.75
C VAL A 183 -4.31 5.75 6.12
N SER A 184 -4.37 5.41 7.41
CA SER A 184 -5.08 4.26 7.92
C SER A 184 -5.87 4.62 9.17
N TYR A 185 -6.89 3.83 9.47
CA TYR A 185 -7.69 3.94 10.68
C TYR A 185 -7.89 2.56 11.31
N GLY A 186 -7.58 2.45 12.62
CA GLY A 186 -7.82 1.25 13.45
C GLY A 186 -9.21 1.28 14.10
N PHE A 187 -9.80 0.11 14.30
CA PHE A 187 -11.11 -0.05 14.96
C PHE A 187 -11.00 -0.31 16.46
#